data_43abe23d1c0aac506302cf73ce409824
#
_entry.id   43abe23d1c0aac506302cf73ce409824
#
_cell.length_a   1.000
_cell.length_b   1.000
_cell.length_c   1.000
_cell.angle_alpha   90.00
_cell.angle_beta   90.00
_cell.angle_gamma   90.00
#
_symmetry.space_group_name_H-M   'P 1'
#
loop_
_entity.id
_entity.type
_entity.pdbx_description
1 polymer ?
#
loop_
_entity_poly.entity_id
_entity_poly.type
_entity_poly.pdbx_seq_one_letter_code
_entity_poly.pdbx_strand_id
1 'polypeptide(L)'
;MASSDPLVGARRDRIVAVGSSSIRRWETAWQALAPWGVYQRGIGGAVLADVVAHIDRLVLAHEPSMVLLFAGTNDVAGGASSDAVVDAWRCVVTRIWQAQGPTPVHYIGITPTPARWNLWSVAEEANAQIARDAVAQPLLGYIDVPSRLLATAPPGSPPEARYFDDDGLHLSAEGYAVWDEAIRTAVGAALAPRDTPPAGPSVGRRFRVDLGPSNPEDGWLAPDRDAFGIAWNAWPNAVGGAQVLAGEAMRGLRDTTGQPSTVDLVVAGGFRANGLRNGGLTTPPGEALQTLAVPEATADFFYTETADDPGALVWTGLTPGARHIVRLFASRATDEERRQTGFTAYGSGDPISGEVWTTGADVGTAGYDGNDKEVTVLDGVTADPWGQIVIDVQRREGRFAYLNLIELEVAP
;
A
#
# COMPACT_ATOMS: atom_id res chain seq x y z
N MET A 1 13.85 -21.42 -15.93
CA MET A 1 14.16 -19.96 -16.03
C MET A 1 13.39 -19.32 -14.91
N ALA A 2 14.07 -18.98 -13.83
CA ALA A 2 13.45 -18.27 -12.71
C ALA A 2 13.09 -16.88 -13.21
N SER A 3 11.82 -16.56 -13.24
CA SER A 3 11.32 -15.21 -13.34
C SER A 3 11.87 -14.47 -12.12
N SER A 4 12.80 -13.57 -12.32
CA SER A 4 13.16 -12.58 -11.33
C SER A 4 11.97 -11.65 -11.20
N ASP A 5 11.09 -11.97 -10.25
CA ASP A 5 9.97 -11.11 -9.90
C ASP A 5 10.56 -9.86 -9.22
N PRO A 6 10.43 -8.66 -9.82
CA PRO A 6 10.92 -7.43 -9.21
C PRO A 6 9.93 -6.95 -8.13
N LEU A 7 9.64 -7.82 -7.15
CA LEU A 7 8.63 -7.57 -6.10
C LEU A 7 9.00 -6.44 -5.13
N VAL A 8 10.13 -5.83 -5.30
CA VAL A 8 10.75 -5.08 -4.22
C VAL A 8 10.63 -3.56 -4.33
N GLY A 9 10.53 -3.01 -5.54
CA GLY A 9 10.13 -1.60 -5.72
C GLY A 9 8.61 -1.40 -5.84
N ALA A 10 7.88 -2.49 -5.95
CA ALA A 10 6.59 -2.57 -6.62
C ALA A 10 5.35 -2.36 -5.75
N ARG A 11 5.43 -2.36 -4.42
CA ARG A 11 4.22 -2.20 -3.59
C ARG A 11 3.63 -0.79 -3.61
N ARG A 12 4.40 0.22 -4.03
CA ARG A 12 3.95 1.62 -4.05
C ARG A 12 3.47 2.12 -5.38
N ASP A 13 3.91 1.48 -6.44
CA ASP A 13 3.61 1.86 -7.82
C ASP A 13 2.66 0.87 -8.47
N ARG A 14 1.93 0.09 -7.67
CA ARG A 14 0.98 -0.89 -8.17
C ARG A 14 -0.32 -0.22 -8.53
N ILE A 15 -0.52 -0.07 -9.81
CA ILE A 15 -1.81 0.27 -10.36
C ILE A 15 -2.54 -1.02 -10.68
N VAL A 16 -3.76 -1.19 -10.20
CA VAL A 16 -4.65 -2.24 -10.69
C VAL A 16 -5.62 -1.64 -11.69
N ALA A 17 -5.51 -2.07 -12.93
CA ALA A 17 -6.49 -1.76 -13.98
C ALA A 17 -7.54 -2.88 -14.02
N VAL A 18 -8.74 -2.61 -13.54
CA VAL A 18 -9.83 -3.59 -13.41
C VAL A 18 -11.05 -3.20 -14.27
N GLY A 19 -11.79 -4.20 -14.72
CA GLY A 19 -13.03 -3.96 -15.45
C GLY A 19 -13.32 -4.94 -16.57
N SER A 20 -13.81 -4.44 -17.70
CA SER A 20 -14.33 -5.26 -18.78
C SER A 20 -13.27 -5.63 -19.85
N SER A 21 -13.78 -6.01 -21.05
CA SER A 21 -12.93 -6.44 -22.17
C SER A 21 -11.90 -5.39 -22.62
N SER A 22 -12.19 -4.10 -22.52
CA SER A 22 -11.22 -3.07 -22.90
C SER A 22 -9.99 -3.08 -22.01
N ILE A 23 -10.16 -3.31 -20.68
CA ILE A 23 -9.00 -3.54 -19.80
C ILE A 23 -8.26 -4.82 -20.23
N ARG A 24 -8.96 -5.91 -20.50
CA ARG A 24 -8.32 -7.19 -20.91
C ARG A 24 -7.51 -7.08 -22.19
N ARG A 25 -7.96 -6.25 -23.15
CA ARG A 25 -7.32 -6.07 -24.47
C ARG A 25 -6.30 -4.93 -24.50
N TRP A 26 -6.09 -4.21 -23.41
CA TRP A 26 -5.14 -3.11 -23.34
C TRP A 26 -3.69 -3.62 -23.26
N GLU A 27 -3.18 -4.08 -24.39
CA GLU A 27 -1.83 -4.72 -24.49
C GLU A 27 -0.68 -3.76 -24.19
N THR A 28 -0.89 -2.45 -24.40
CA THR A 28 0.10 -1.40 -24.16
C THR A 28 0.11 -0.86 -22.74
N ALA A 29 -0.72 -1.36 -21.83
CA ALA A 29 -0.91 -0.81 -20.49
C ALA A 29 0.40 -0.61 -19.72
N TRP A 30 1.30 -1.60 -19.77
CA TRP A 30 2.57 -1.56 -19.04
C TRP A 30 3.57 -0.53 -19.62
N GLN A 31 3.54 -0.30 -20.95
CA GLN A 31 4.34 0.75 -21.59
C GLN A 31 3.72 2.12 -21.34
N ALA A 32 2.40 2.21 -21.47
CA ALA A 32 1.65 3.43 -21.27
C ALA A 32 1.82 4.00 -19.87
N LEU A 33 1.86 3.13 -18.86
CA LEU A 33 1.94 3.51 -17.47
C LEU A 33 3.36 3.45 -16.87
N ALA A 34 4.38 3.15 -17.67
CA ALA A 34 5.74 3.25 -17.16
C ALA A 34 6.05 4.67 -16.65
N PRO A 35 6.76 4.87 -15.50
CA PRO A 35 7.48 3.83 -14.75
C PRO A 35 6.62 3.04 -13.73
N TRP A 36 5.33 3.31 -13.58
CA TRP A 36 4.47 2.61 -12.63
C TRP A 36 4.17 1.18 -13.08
N GLY A 37 4.13 0.24 -12.14
CA GLY A 37 3.70 -1.13 -12.41
C GLY A 37 2.18 -1.23 -12.54
N VAL A 38 1.68 -2.01 -13.51
CA VAL A 38 0.24 -2.21 -13.69
C VAL A 38 -0.14 -3.69 -13.70
N TYR A 39 -1.16 -4.04 -12.92
CA TYR A 39 -1.83 -5.33 -12.99
C TYR A 39 -3.14 -5.19 -13.75
N GLN A 40 -3.25 -5.83 -14.91
CA GLN A 40 -4.48 -5.87 -15.68
C GLN A 40 -5.38 -7.00 -15.19
N ARG A 41 -6.60 -6.65 -14.81
CA ARG A 41 -7.65 -7.54 -14.29
C ARG A 41 -8.96 -7.33 -15.05
N GLY A 42 -8.88 -7.38 -16.39
CA GLY A 42 -10.04 -7.25 -17.26
C GLY A 42 -10.74 -8.58 -17.50
N ILE A 43 -12.06 -8.59 -17.43
CA ILE A 43 -12.93 -9.74 -17.75
C ILE A 43 -13.80 -9.41 -18.93
N GLY A 44 -13.76 -10.23 -19.99
CA GLY A 44 -14.59 -10.03 -21.17
C GLY A 44 -16.09 -10.03 -20.83
N GLY A 45 -16.82 -8.99 -21.25
CA GLY A 45 -18.25 -8.87 -20.99
C GLY A 45 -18.66 -8.45 -19.58
N ALA A 46 -17.72 -8.24 -18.66
CA ALA A 46 -18.03 -7.90 -17.27
C ALA A 46 -18.84 -6.62 -17.15
N VAL A 47 -19.80 -6.66 -16.24
CA VAL A 47 -20.54 -5.53 -15.69
C VAL A 47 -19.94 -5.09 -14.34
N LEU A 48 -20.32 -3.93 -13.83
CA LEU A 48 -19.84 -3.43 -12.53
C LEU A 48 -20.14 -4.40 -11.37
N ALA A 49 -21.26 -5.10 -11.41
CA ALA A 49 -21.61 -6.11 -10.41
C ALA A 49 -20.63 -7.29 -10.40
N ASP A 50 -20.07 -7.68 -11.54
CA ASP A 50 -19.04 -8.73 -11.61
C ASP A 50 -17.74 -8.26 -10.95
N VAL A 51 -17.37 -6.99 -11.12
CA VAL A 51 -16.22 -6.41 -10.45
C VAL A 51 -16.40 -6.44 -8.93
N VAL A 52 -17.59 -6.07 -8.43
CA VAL A 52 -17.91 -6.15 -6.99
C VAL A 52 -17.84 -7.59 -6.49
N ALA A 53 -18.45 -8.53 -7.20
CA ALA A 53 -18.49 -9.94 -6.81
C ALA A 53 -17.10 -10.60 -6.71
N HIS A 54 -16.15 -10.11 -7.49
CA HIS A 54 -14.79 -10.66 -7.56
C HIS A 54 -13.71 -9.71 -7.07
N ILE A 55 -14.08 -8.66 -6.33
CA ILE A 55 -13.19 -7.57 -5.95
C ILE A 55 -11.97 -8.04 -5.16
N ASP A 56 -12.15 -9.03 -4.29
CA ASP A 56 -11.07 -9.59 -3.46
C ASP A 56 -9.91 -10.14 -4.34
N ARG A 57 -10.25 -10.85 -5.42
CA ARG A 57 -9.27 -11.42 -6.35
C ARG A 57 -8.76 -10.42 -7.39
N LEU A 58 -9.61 -9.51 -7.83
CA LEU A 58 -9.30 -8.61 -8.92
C LEU A 58 -8.50 -7.39 -8.44
N VAL A 59 -8.76 -6.93 -7.23
CA VAL A 59 -8.22 -5.68 -6.69
C VAL A 59 -7.50 -5.89 -5.37
N LEU A 60 -8.21 -6.38 -4.35
CA LEU A 60 -7.72 -6.35 -2.96
C LEU A 60 -6.50 -7.24 -2.74
N ALA A 61 -6.44 -8.41 -3.40
CA ALA A 61 -5.27 -9.30 -3.33
C ALA A 61 -3.96 -8.67 -3.85
N HIS A 62 -4.04 -7.54 -4.52
CA HIS A 62 -2.89 -6.85 -5.10
C HIS A 62 -2.48 -5.61 -4.33
N GLU A 63 -3.23 -5.22 -3.30
CA GLU A 63 -2.95 -4.05 -2.45
C GLU A 63 -2.52 -2.81 -3.27
N PRO A 64 -3.37 -2.35 -4.23
CA PRO A 64 -2.96 -1.30 -5.15
C PRO A 64 -2.78 0.05 -4.47
N SER A 65 -1.80 0.81 -4.92
CA SER A 65 -1.66 2.23 -4.61
C SER A 65 -2.70 3.10 -5.34
N MET A 66 -3.26 2.56 -6.43
CA MET A 66 -4.27 3.21 -7.24
C MET A 66 -5.06 2.18 -8.04
N VAL A 67 -6.36 2.41 -8.19
CA VAL A 67 -7.22 1.59 -9.05
C VAL A 67 -7.67 2.41 -10.26
N LEU A 68 -7.50 1.84 -11.45
CA LEU A 68 -8.11 2.29 -12.69
C LEU A 68 -9.29 1.38 -13.00
N LEU A 69 -10.49 1.91 -13.05
CA LEU A 69 -11.71 1.14 -13.27
C LEU A 69 -12.35 1.50 -14.60
N PHE A 70 -12.56 0.51 -15.47
CA PHE A 70 -13.37 0.63 -16.69
C PHE A 70 -14.41 -0.48 -16.79
N ALA A 71 -15.65 -0.14 -16.50
CA ALA A 71 -16.84 -0.98 -16.70
C ALA A 71 -18.05 -0.04 -16.88
N GLY A 72 -19.23 -0.59 -17.11
CA GLY A 72 -20.45 0.21 -17.32
C GLY A 72 -21.00 0.12 -18.75
N THR A 73 -20.14 -0.05 -19.74
CA THR A 73 -20.58 -0.19 -21.13
C THR A 73 -21.46 -1.44 -21.36
N ASN A 74 -21.18 -2.54 -20.63
CA ASN A 74 -21.98 -3.75 -20.69
C ASN A 74 -23.25 -3.64 -19.82
N ASP A 75 -23.19 -2.88 -18.75
CA ASP A 75 -24.33 -2.55 -17.89
C ASP A 75 -25.39 -1.79 -18.71
N VAL A 76 -24.99 -0.74 -19.41
CA VAL A 76 -25.86 0.04 -20.31
C VAL A 76 -26.39 -0.83 -21.44
N ALA A 77 -25.55 -1.68 -22.05
CA ALA A 77 -25.99 -2.60 -23.11
C ALA A 77 -26.96 -3.67 -22.59
N GLY A 78 -26.89 -4.00 -21.31
CA GLY A 78 -27.83 -4.87 -20.60
C GLY A 78 -29.11 -4.15 -20.15
N GLY A 79 -29.29 -2.85 -20.45
CA GLY A 79 -30.48 -2.07 -20.13
C GLY A 79 -30.40 -1.32 -18.79
N ALA A 80 -29.23 -1.22 -18.16
CA ALA A 80 -29.10 -0.42 -16.95
C ALA A 80 -29.30 1.08 -17.25
N SER A 81 -29.95 1.79 -16.34
CA SER A 81 -30.03 3.25 -16.38
C SER A 81 -28.70 3.90 -15.96
N SER A 82 -28.53 5.19 -16.24
CA SER A 82 -27.40 5.98 -15.78
C SER A 82 -27.22 5.91 -14.26
N ASP A 83 -28.31 6.05 -13.49
CA ASP A 83 -28.28 5.97 -12.03
C ASP A 83 -27.82 4.58 -11.54
N ALA A 84 -28.31 3.51 -12.17
CA ALA A 84 -27.91 2.15 -11.82
C ALA A 84 -26.41 1.90 -12.06
N VAL A 85 -25.84 2.45 -13.13
CA VAL A 85 -24.40 2.41 -13.40
C VAL A 85 -23.61 3.17 -12.33
N VAL A 86 -24.06 4.38 -11.96
CA VAL A 86 -23.42 5.21 -10.93
C VAL A 86 -23.46 4.51 -9.57
N ASP A 87 -24.60 3.94 -9.19
CA ASP A 87 -24.74 3.23 -7.92
C ASP A 87 -23.85 1.98 -7.87
N ALA A 88 -23.77 1.22 -8.97
CA ALA A 88 -22.87 0.08 -9.06
C ALA A 88 -21.38 0.50 -8.98
N TRP A 89 -21.01 1.61 -9.62
CA TRP A 89 -19.67 2.20 -9.48
C TRP A 89 -19.36 2.60 -8.03
N ARG A 90 -20.31 3.27 -7.35
CA ARG A 90 -20.18 3.62 -5.92
C ARG A 90 -19.98 2.39 -5.04
N CYS A 91 -20.65 1.28 -5.36
CA CYS A 91 -20.45 0.01 -4.66
C CYS A 91 -19.00 -0.48 -4.82
N VAL A 92 -18.40 -0.43 -6.02
CA VAL A 92 -17.00 -0.81 -6.24
C VAL A 92 -16.06 0.05 -5.36
N VAL A 93 -16.23 1.38 -5.41
CA VAL A 93 -15.42 2.32 -4.62
C VAL A 93 -15.55 2.03 -3.12
N THR A 94 -16.78 1.88 -2.64
CA THR A 94 -17.06 1.62 -1.22
C THR A 94 -16.40 0.33 -0.75
N ARG A 95 -16.46 -0.75 -1.55
CA ARG A 95 -15.83 -2.03 -1.21
C ARG A 95 -14.32 -1.93 -1.13
N ILE A 96 -13.68 -1.18 -2.05
CA ILE A 96 -12.24 -0.93 -2.01
C ILE A 96 -11.88 -0.19 -0.72
N TRP A 97 -12.56 0.91 -0.41
CA TRP A 97 -12.26 1.74 0.75
C TRP A 97 -12.55 1.06 2.09
N GLN A 98 -13.58 0.21 2.16
CA GLN A 98 -13.87 -0.58 3.36
C GLN A 98 -12.76 -1.61 3.65
N ALA A 99 -12.14 -2.16 2.62
CA ALA A 99 -11.15 -3.23 2.76
C ALA A 99 -9.71 -2.72 2.89
N GLN A 100 -9.35 -1.64 2.17
CA GLN A 100 -7.97 -1.16 2.09
C GLN A 100 -7.78 0.27 2.63
N GLY A 101 -8.87 0.92 3.07
CA GLY A 101 -8.84 2.34 3.43
C GLY A 101 -8.78 3.25 2.20
N PRO A 102 -8.32 4.51 2.37
CA PRO A 102 -8.43 5.58 1.37
C PRO A 102 -7.48 5.35 0.18
N THR A 103 -7.90 4.51 -0.75
CA THR A 103 -7.18 4.20 -2.00
C THR A 103 -7.71 5.05 -3.15
N PRO A 104 -6.86 5.74 -3.94
CA PRO A 104 -7.29 6.44 -5.15
C PRO A 104 -7.98 5.52 -6.15
N VAL A 105 -9.19 5.89 -6.59
CA VAL A 105 -9.94 5.16 -7.61
C VAL A 105 -10.28 6.11 -8.75
N HIS A 106 -9.69 5.88 -9.91
CA HIS A 106 -9.96 6.67 -11.11
C HIS A 106 -10.81 5.85 -12.08
N TYR A 107 -11.94 6.42 -12.43
CA TYR A 107 -12.85 5.84 -13.40
C TYR A 107 -12.52 6.31 -14.80
N ILE A 108 -12.25 5.37 -15.71
CA ILE A 108 -12.11 5.66 -17.13
C ILE A 108 -13.53 5.76 -17.71
N GLY A 109 -13.88 6.91 -18.23
CA GLY A 109 -15.24 7.15 -18.74
C GLY A 109 -15.69 6.12 -19.76
N ILE A 110 -16.95 5.71 -19.70
CA ILE A 110 -17.54 4.79 -20.65
C ILE A 110 -17.32 5.35 -22.05
N THR A 111 -16.60 4.59 -22.86
CA THR A 111 -16.20 5.00 -24.21
C THR A 111 -17.41 5.04 -25.15
N PRO A 112 -17.67 6.15 -25.87
CA PRO A 112 -18.62 6.17 -26.96
C PRO A 112 -18.12 5.25 -28.08
N THR A 113 -18.98 4.37 -28.57
CA THR A 113 -18.60 3.40 -29.61
C THR A 113 -19.61 3.39 -30.75
N PRO A 114 -19.19 3.20 -32.00
CA PRO A 114 -20.12 3.09 -33.13
C PRO A 114 -21.19 2.00 -32.92
N ALA A 115 -20.81 0.83 -32.42
CA ALA A 115 -21.71 -0.31 -32.20
C ALA A 115 -22.80 -0.05 -31.13
N ARG A 116 -22.56 0.89 -30.21
CA ARG A 116 -23.47 1.22 -29.10
C ARG A 116 -23.86 2.70 -29.10
N TRP A 117 -23.75 3.36 -30.23
CA TRP A 117 -24.04 4.80 -30.33
C TRP A 117 -25.47 5.15 -29.90
N ASN A 118 -26.43 4.30 -30.20
CA ASN A 118 -27.84 4.47 -29.77
C ASN A 118 -28.04 4.43 -28.24
N LEU A 119 -27.03 3.97 -27.48
CA LEU A 119 -27.05 3.92 -26.03
C LEU A 119 -26.19 5.01 -25.40
N TRP A 120 -25.54 5.84 -26.23
CA TRP A 120 -24.55 6.82 -25.76
C TRP A 120 -25.12 7.81 -24.75
N SER A 121 -26.37 8.29 -24.95
CA SER A 121 -26.96 9.25 -24.02
C SER A 121 -27.02 8.76 -22.56
N VAL A 122 -27.27 7.45 -22.36
CA VAL A 122 -27.30 6.84 -21.03
C VAL A 122 -25.88 6.77 -20.44
N ALA A 123 -24.91 6.37 -21.27
CA ALA A 123 -23.51 6.31 -20.86
C ALA A 123 -22.93 7.69 -20.57
N GLU A 124 -23.27 8.70 -21.38
CA GLU A 124 -22.85 10.09 -21.21
C GLU A 124 -23.37 10.68 -19.90
N GLU A 125 -24.65 10.41 -19.56
CA GLU A 125 -25.23 10.85 -18.30
C GLU A 125 -24.56 10.18 -17.10
N ALA A 126 -24.31 8.87 -17.15
CA ALA A 126 -23.56 8.16 -16.11
C ALA A 126 -22.15 8.74 -15.95
N ASN A 127 -21.43 8.96 -17.06
CA ASN A 127 -20.12 9.60 -17.05
C ASN A 127 -20.15 10.98 -16.38
N ALA A 128 -21.14 11.80 -16.71
CA ALA A 128 -21.30 13.14 -16.14
C ALA A 128 -21.57 13.10 -14.63
N GLN A 129 -22.34 12.13 -14.14
CA GLN A 129 -22.59 11.96 -12.70
C GLN A 129 -21.31 11.50 -11.97
N ILE A 130 -20.60 10.49 -12.50
CA ILE A 130 -19.34 10.01 -11.93
C ILE A 130 -18.28 11.11 -11.92
N ALA A 131 -18.18 11.91 -12.97
CA ALA A 131 -17.26 13.05 -13.02
C ALA A 131 -17.57 14.10 -11.94
N ARG A 132 -18.85 14.39 -11.67
CA ARG A 132 -19.24 15.29 -10.57
C ARG A 132 -18.85 14.72 -9.20
N ASP A 133 -19.09 13.44 -8.95
CA ASP A 133 -18.71 12.77 -7.72
C ASP A 133 -17.19 12.79 -7.52
N ALA A 134 -16.42 12.59 -8.60
CA ALA A 134 -14.97 12.64 -8.58
C ALA A 134 -14.41 14.03 -8.21
N VAL A 135 -15.04 15.11 -8.64
CA VAL A 135 -14.64 16.47 -8.24
C VAL A 135 -14.86 16.73 -6.75
N ALA A 136 -15.90 16.12 -6.16
CA ALA A 136 -16.25 16.29 -4.76
C ALA A 136 -15.36 15.49 -3.79
N GLN A 137 -14.59 14.50 -4.27
CA GLN A 137 -13.83 13.55 -3.46
C GLN A 137 -12.37 13.47 -3.91
N PRO A 138 -11.39 13.88 -3.08
CA PRO A 138 -9.97 13.95 -3.47
C PRO A 138 -9.33 12.61 -3.90
N LEU A 139 -9.94 11.48 -3.50
CA LEU A 139 -9.45 10.13 -3.86
C LEU A 139 -10.15 9.54 -5.08
N LEU A 140 -11.10 10.26 -5.65
CA LEU A 140 -11.76 9.86 -6.88
C LEU A 140 -11.22 10.67 -8.04
N GLY A 141 -11.14 10.02 -9.20
CA GLY A 141 -10.78 10.66 -10.46
C GLY A 141 -11.70 10.20 -11.58
N TYR A 142 -11.94 11.09 -12.53
CA TYR A 142 -12.59 10.78 -13.78
C TYR A 142 -11.61 11.04 -14.93
N ILE A 143 -11.40 10.03 -15.76
CA ILE A 143 -10.50 10.11 -16.93
C ILE A 143 -11.37 10.29 -18.17
N ASP A 144 -11.33 11.51 -18.71
CA ASP A 144 -12.17 11.89 -19.84
C ASP A 144 -11.60 11.42 -21.19
N VAL A 145 -11.66 10.11 -21.42
CA VAL A 145 -11.42 9.52 -22.72
C VAL A 145 -12.57 9.81 -23.68
N PRO A 146 -13.85 9.80 -23.24
CA PRO A 146 -15.00 10.06 -24.12
C PRO A 146 -14.86 11.34 -24.95
N SER A 147 -14.60 12.48 -24.33
CA SER A 147 -14.50 13.76 -25.01
C SER A 147 -13.37 13.78 -26.08
N ARG A 148 -12.26 13.07 -25.81
CA ARG A 148 -11.14 12.99 -26.75
C ARG A 148 -11.53 12.22 -28.02
N LEU A 149 -12.27 11.13 -27.88
CA LEU A 149 -12.74 10.35 -29.03
C LEU A 149 -13.88 11.06 -29.76
N LEU A 150 -14.82 11.70 -29.05
CA LEU A 150 -15.90 12.47 -29.69
C LEU A 150 -15.36 13.67 -30.49
N ALA A 151 -14.25 14.28 -30.06
CA ALA A 151 -13.64 15.39 -30.78
C ALA A 151 -13.08 15.01 -32.17
N THR A 152 -13.00 13.71 -32.48
CA THR A 152 -12.52 13.21 -33.77
C THR A 152 -13.59 13.19 -34.87
N ALA A 153 -14.86 13.37 -34.50
CA ALA A 153 -16.01 13.29 -35.41
C ALA A 153 -16.90 14.53 -35.32
N PRO A 154 -17.78 14.75 -36.29
CA PRO A 154 -18.75 15.83 -36.23
C PRO A 154 -19.65 15.72 -34.98
N PRO A 155 -20.10 16.86 -34.40
CA PRO A 155 -21.01 16.84 -33.25
C PRO A 155 -22.26 15.99 -33.50
N GLY A 156 -22.61 15.16 -32.50
CA GLY A 156 -23.77 14.27 -32.60
C GLY A 156 -23.55 12.98 -33.40
N SER A 157 -22.32 12.71 -33.83
CA SER A 157 -21.91 11.49 -34.52
C SER A 157 -21.02 10.61 -33.63
N PRO A 158 -21.00 9.28 -33.84
CA PRO A 158 -20.06 8.41 -33.15
C PRO A 158 -18.63 8.79 -33.52
N PRO A 159 -17.63 8.46 -32.68
CA PRO A 159 -16.22 8.64 -33.03
C PRO A 159 -15.85 7.94 -34.33
N GLU A 160 -14.78 8.39 -34.98
CA GLU A 160 -14.29 7.80 -36.24
C GLU A 160 -13.98 6.30 -36.08
N ALA A 161 -14.38 5.50 -37.08
CA ALA A 161 -14.25 4.04 -37.07
C ALA A 161 -12.81 3.54 -36.89
N ARG A 162 -11.80 4.29 -37.29
CA ARG A 162 -10.38 3.92 -37.17
C ARG A 162 -9.92 3.70 -35.73
N TYR A 163 -10.62 4.27 -34.75
CA TYR A 163 -10.31 4.08 -33.32
C TYR A 163 -10.87 2.78 -32.75
N PHE A 164 -11.53 1.98 -33.58
CA PHE A 164 -12.19 0.73 -33.17
C PHE A 164 -11.78 -0.41 -34.11
N ASP A 165 -11.85 -1.63 -33.59
CA ASP A 165 -11.79 -2.85 -34.39
C ASP A 165 -13.04 -2.95 -35.31
N ASP A 166 -13.06 -3.94 -36.19
CA ASP A 166 -14.16 -4.18 -37.13
C ASP A 166 -15.53 -4.36 -36.47
N ASP A 167 -15.55 -4.71 -35.18
CA ASP A 167 -16.80 -4.84 -34.40
C ASP A 167 -17.40 -3.49 -33.98
N GLY A 168 -16.67 -2.39 -34.19
CA GLY A 168 -17.10 -1.04 -33.83
C GLY A 168 -17.29 -0.82 -32.33
N LEU A 169 -16.81 -1.75 -31.49
CA LEU A 169 -16.95 -1.76 -30.04
C LEU A 169 -15.61 -1.70 -29.31
N HIS A 170 -14.70 -2.59 -29.66
CA HIS A 170 -13.38 -2.64 -29.03
C HIS A 170 -12.43 -1.64 -29.69
N LEU A 171 -11.52 -1.10 -28.91
CA LEU A 171 -10.55 -0.13 -29.39
C LEU A 171 -9.51 -0.80 -30.29
N SER A 172 -9.17 -0.15 -31.39
CA SER A 172 -8.01 -0.44 -32.22
C SER A 172 -6.72 0.04 -31.52
N ALA A 173 -5.56 -0.20 -32.12
CA ALA A 173 -4.29 0.34 -31.67
C ALA A 173 -4.31 1.89 -31.58
N GLU A 174 -4.98 2.56 -32.54
CA GLU A 174 -5.14 4.02 -32.52
C GLU A 174 -6.07 4.47 -31.39
N GLY A 175 -7.12 3.71 -31.11
CA GLY A 175 -8.01 3.96 -29.98
C GLY A 175 -7.31 3.80 -28.63
N TYR A 176 -6.47 2.77 -28.49
CA TYR A 176 -5.66 2.62 -27.28
C TYR A 176 -4.59 3.70 -27.12
N ALA A 177 -4.06 4.26 -28.20
CA ALA A 177 -3.14 5.40 -28.10
C ALA A 177 -3.82 6.63 -27.47
N VAL A 178 -5.12 6.88 -27.73
CA VAL A 178 -5.89 7.92 -27.06
C VAL A 178 -6.09 7.59 -25.57
N TRP A 179 -6.35 6.33 -25.24
CA TRP A 179 -6.43 5.85 -23.87
C TRP A 179 -5.11 6.06 -23.14
N ASP A 180 -4.02 5.60 -23.72
CA ASP A 180 -2.67 5.65 -23.15
C ASP A 180 -2.30 7.08 -22.75
N GLU A 181 -2.55 8.05 -23.62
CA GLU A 181 -2.27 9.46 -23.33
C GLU A 181 -3.14 10.02 -22.20
N ALA A 182 -4.47 9.76 -22.25
CA ALA A 182 -5.39 10.26 -21.25
C ALA A 182 -5.12 9.67 -19.87
N ILE A 183 -4.91 8.36 -19.82
CA ILE A 183 -4.69 7.64 -18.55
C ILE A 183 -3.32 7.99 -17.97
N ARG A 184 -2.26 8.02 -18.79
CA ARG A 184 -0.93 8.44 -18.35
C ARG A 184 -0.94 9.84 -17.73
N THR A 185 -1.64 10.78 -18.36
CA THR A 185 -1.78 12.15 -17.85
C THR A 185 -2.47 12.17 -16.49
N ALA A 186 -3.57 11.45 -16.35
CA ALA A 186 -4.33 11.38 -15.10
C ALA A 186 -3.55 10.67 -13.99
N VAL A 187 -2.90 9.55 -14.30
CA VAL A 187 -2.05 8.82 -13.35
C VAL A 187 -0.86 9.66 -12.93
N GLY A 188 -0.18 10.32 -13.90
CA GLY A 188 0.92 11.22 -13.62
C GLY A 188 0.53 12.37 -12.70
N ALA A 189 -0.63 12.97 -12.91
CA ALA A 189 -1.15 14.02 -12.03
C ALA A 189 -1.52 13.51 -10.63
N ALA A 190 -2.09 12.31 -10.53
CA ALA A 190 -2.53 11.72 -9.26
C ALA A 190 -1.36 11.16 -8.44
N LEU A 191 -0.38 10.57 -9.11
CA LEU A 191 0.81 9.97 -8.49
C LEU A 191 2.04 10.89 -8.59
N ALA A 192 1.92 12.10 -9.16
CA ALA A 192 3.00 13.08 -9.14
C ALA A 192 3.37 13.42 -7.69
N PRO A 193 4.66 13.59 -7.39
CA PRO A 193 5.06 14.20 -6.14
C PRO A 193 4.32 15.54 -6.00
N ARG A 194 3.69 15.77 -4.85
CA ARG A 194 3.01 17.05 -4.61
C ARG A 194 4.05 18.15 -4.72
N ASP A 195 3.78 19.19 -5.49
CA ASP A 195 4.68 20.34 -5.70
C ASP A 195 5.12 21.02 -4.40
N THR A 196 4.39 20.79 -3.33
CA THR A 196 4.79 21.13 -1.97
C THR A 196 4.42 19.95 -1.08
N PRO A 197 5.32 18.98 -0.89
CA PRO A 197 5.08 17.97 0.12
C PRO A 197 4.91 18.69 1.47
N PRO A 198 4.00 18.22 2.34
CA PRO A 198 3.94 18.75 3.70
C PRO A 198 5.36 18.73 4.25
N ALA A 199 5.78 19.83 4.88
CA ALA A 199 7.10 19.90 5.47
C ALA A 199 7.24 18.71 6.42
N GLY A 200 8.01 17.74 5.99
CA GLY A 200 8.28 16.56 6.80
C GLY A 200 9.11 16.94 8.02
N PRO A 201 9.37 16.00 8.91
CA PRO A 201 10.09 16.26 10.13
C PRO A 201 11.52 16.76 9.84
N SER A 202 11.97 17.72 10.63
CA SER A 202 13.33 18.26 10.54
C SER A 202 14.39 17.25 10.96
N VAL A 203 15.62 17.48 10.50
CA VAL A 203 16.81 16.69 10.90
C VAL A 203 16.90 16.55 12.43
N GLY A 204 17.26 15.36 12.88
CA GLY A 204 17.43 15.00 14.29
C GLY A 204 16.16 14.54 14.98
N ARG A 205 14.97 14.69 14.37
CA ARG A 205 13.74 14.11 14.96
C ARG A 205 13.76 12.59 14.86
N ARG A 206 13.27 11.95 15.93
CA ARG A 206 13.18 10.49 16.04
C ARG A 206 11.78 10.08 16.40
N PHE A 207 11.35 8.94 15.89
CA PHE A 207 10.04 8.36 16.13
C PHE A 207 10.22 6.93 16.57
N ARG A 208 9.68 6.58 17.74
CA ARG A 208 9.70 5.22 18.29
C ARG A 208 8.33 4.63 18.29
N VAL A 209 8.24 3.40 17.84
CA VAL A 209 6.98 2.64 17.82
C VAL A 209 7.21 1.29 18.46
N ASP A 210 6.37 0.99 19.42
CA ASP A 210 6.18 -0.29 20.06
C ASP A 210 5.16 -1.10 19.26
N LEU A 211 5.52 -2.33 18.88
CA LEU A 211 4.80 -3.18 17.94
C LEU A 211 4.39 -4.49 18.63
N GLY A 212 3.29 -4.46 19.35
CA GLY A 212 2.80 -5.63 20.06
C GLY A 212 1.33 -5.58 20.38
N PRO A 213 0.80 -6.60 21.09
CA PRO A 213 -0.55 -6.56 21.61
C PRO A 213 -0.75 -5.43 22.62
N SER A 214 -1.86 -4.76 22.50
CA SER A 214 -2.26 -3.71 23.45
C SER A 214 -3.07 -4.22 24.64
N ASN A 215 -3.39 -5.51 24.70
CA ASN A 215 -4.10 -6.11 25.80
C ASN A 215 -3.13 -6.61 26.90
N PRO A 216 -3.36 -6.31 28.18
CA PRO A 216 -2.42 -6.61 29.27
C PRO A 216 -2.12 -8.09 29.51
N GLU A 217 -2.93 -8.99 28.95
CA GLU A 217 -2.72 -10.44 29.09
C GLU A 217 -1.64 -10.99 28.17
N ASP A 218 -1.46 -10.35 27.00
CA ASP A 218 -0.58 -10.82 25.95
C ASP A 218 0.59 -9.88 25.67
N GLY A 219 0.51 -8.60 26.04
CA GLY A 219 1.53 -7.60 25.80
C GLY A 219 1.51 -6.47 26.83
N TRP A 220 2.52 -5.61 26.74
CA TRP A 220 2.61 -4.38 27.52
C TRP A 220 2.71 -3.20 26.55
N LEU A 221 1.97 -2.16 26.85
CA LEU A 221 2.09 -0.92 26.08
C LEU A 221 3.27 -0.10 26.60
N ALA A 222 4.13 0.32 25.70
CA ALA A 222 5.13 1.33 26.04
C ALA A 222 4.44 2.57 26.63
N PRO A 223 4.96 3.12 27.73
CA PRO A 223 4.37 4.28 28.38
C PRO A 223 4.46 5.51 27.46
N ASP A 224 3.58 6.49 27.66
CA ASP A 224 3.65 7.78 26.95
C ASP A 224 5.05 8.40 27.01
N ARG A 225 5.74 8.21 28.15
CA ARG A 225 7.17 8.51 28.36
C ARG A 225 7.81 7.42 29.21
N ASP A 226 8.91 6.92 28.72
CA ASP A 226 9.72 5.92 29.44
C ASP A 226 10.55 6.54 30.59
N ALA A 227 11.31 5.70 31.29
CA ALA A 227 12.18 6.12 32.38
C ALA A 227 13.30 7.08 31.94
N PHE A 228 13.59 7.19 30.65
CA PHE A 228 14.54 8.14 30.08
C PHE A 228 13.88 9.48 29.67
N GLY A 229 12.57 9.62 29.89
CA GLY A 229 11.79 10.78 29.48
C GLY A 229 11.45 10.82 27.98
N ILE A 230 11.70 9.73 27.26
CA ILE A 230 11.49 9.61 25.82
C ILE A 230 10.04 9.22 25.54
N ALA A 231 9.39 9.93 24.60
CA ALA A 231 8.02 9.62 24.20
C ALA A 231 7.99 8.45 23.19
N TRP A 232 7.00 7.59 23.38
CA TRP A 232 6.72 6.43 22.55
C TRP A 232 5.36 6.53 21.88
N ASN A 233 5.21 5.78 20.80
CA ASN A 233 3.95 5.50 20.14
C ASN A 233 3.73 3.99 20.24
N ALA A 234 2.67 3.56 20.91
CA ALA A 234 2.34 2.14 21.05
C ALA A 234 1.23 1.76 20.07
N TRP A 235 1.34 0.60 19.41
CA TRP A 235 0.37 0.16 18.42
C TRP A 235 -1.00 -0.06 19.08
N PRO A 236 -2.06 0.62 18.60
CA PRO A 236 -3.38 0.52 19.21
C PRO A 236 -4.10 -0.76 18.77
N ASN A 237 -4.95 -1.30 19.66
CA ASN A 237 -5.94 -2.33 19.35
C ASN A 237 -5.42 -3.69 18.84
N ALA A 238 -4.13 -3.98 18.92
CA ALA A 238 -3.63 -5.32 18.63
C ALA A 238 -3.97 -6.28 19.80
N VAL A 239 -4.42 -7.48 19.46
CA VAL A 239 -4.74 -8.55 20.41
C VAL A 239 -3.81 -9.72 20.13
N GLY A 240 -3.29 -10.37 21.19
CA GLY A 240 -2.39 -11.51 21.03
C GLY A 240 -3.00 -12.62 20.19
N GLY A 241 -2.23 -13.08 19.18
CA GLY A 241 -2.65 -14.06 18.19
C GLY A 241 -3.53 -13.51 17.06
N ALA A 242 -4.00 -12.26 17.14
CA ALA A 242 -4.80 -11.66 16.09
C ALA A 242 -3.93 -11.20 14.90
N GLN A 243 -4.57 -11.09 13.74
CA GLN A 243 -3.95 -10.48 12.57
C GLN A 243 -3.93 -8.96 12.71
N VAL A 244 -2.82 -8.37 12.26
CA VAL A 244 -2.70 -6.94 12.00
C VAL A 244 -2.73 -6.78 10.49
N LEU A 245 -3.77 -6.16 10.00
CA LEU A 245 -4.10 -6.20 8.57
C LEU A 245 -3.44 -5.04 7.80
N ALA A 246 -3.16 -5.28 6.53
CA ALA A 246 -2.76 -4.22 5.62
C ALA A 246 -3.82 -3.10 5.60
N GLY A 247 -3.34 -1.84 5.67
CA GLY A 247 -4.18 -0.65 5.80
C GLY A 247 -4.37 -0.14 7.23
N GLU A 248 -4.10 -0.96 8.26
CA GLU A 248 -4.04 -0.45 9.64
C GLU A 248 -2.89 0.56 9.79
N ALA A 249 -3.10 1.62 10.56
CA ALA A 249 -2.14 2.70 10.65
C ALA A 249 -2.15 3.43 11.99
N MET A 250 -0.98 3.87 12.40
CA MET A 250 -0.81 4.92 13.41
C MET A 250 -0.61 6.25 12.71
N ARG A 251 -1.44 7.23 13.01
CA ARG A 251 -1.45 8.54 12.38
C ARG A 251 -0.87 9.61 13.29
N GLY A 252 -0.14 10.57 12.68
CA GLY A 252 0.35 11.74 13.41
C GLY A 252 1.27 11.39 14.57
N LEU A 253 2.25 10.52 14.34
CA LEU A 253 3.18 10.05 15.36
C LEU A 253 3.86 11.21 16.09
N ARG A 254 4.03 11.05 17.40
CA ARG A 254 4.85 11.96 18.20
C ARG A 254 6.31 11.56 18.08
N ASP A 255 7.19 12.55 18.02
CA ASP A 255 8.62 12.28 18.12
C ASP A 255 9.05 11.97 19.58
N THR A 256 10.29 11.60 19.77
CA THR A 256 10.86 11.23 21.07
C THR A 256 10.80 12.36 22.12
N THR A 257 10.54 13.60 21.72
CA THR A 257 10.30 14.72 22.62
C THR A 257 8.82 14.88 22.99
N GLY A 258 7.94 14.16 22.31
CA GLY A 258 6.48 14.20 22.47
C GLY A 258 5.79 15.19 21.52
N GLN A 259 6.50 15.82 20.59
CA GLN A 259 5.92 16.75 19.63
C GLN A 259 5.18 15.99 18.52
N PRO A 260 3.95 16.38 18.16
CA PRO A 260 3.20 15.76 17.07
C PRO A 260 3.89 16.03 15.73
N SER A 261 3.58 15.20 14.74
CA SER A 261 4.12 15.32 13.40
C SER A 261 3.10 14.95 12.32
N THR A 262 3.54 15.01 11.06
CA THR A 262 2.84 14.51 9.88
C THR A 262 3.19 13.05 9.58
N VAL A 263 4.07 12.43 10.38
CA VAL A 263 4.56 11.07 10.13
C VAL A 263 3.51 10.05 10.56
N ASP A 264 3.23 9.12 9.69
CA ASP A 264 2.39 7.95 9.96
C ASP A 264 3.22 6.67 9.81
N LEU A 265 2.81 5.61 10.48
CA LEU A 265 3.28 4.25 10.24
C LEU A 265 2.09 3.38 9.82
N VAL A 266 2.18 2.77 8.64
CA VAL A 266 1.09 2.00 8.03
C VAL A 266 1.54 0.56 7.81
N VAL A 267 0.69 -0.41 8.12
CA VAL A 267 0.89 -1.81 7.74
C VAL A 267 0.58 -1.97 6.26
N ALA A 268 1.55 -2.46 5.48
CA ALA A 268 1.40 -2.74 4.06
C ALA A 268 1.38 -4.24 3.74
N GLY A 269 2.01 -5.08 4.55
CA GLY A 269 1.93 -6.53 4.51
C GLY A 269 1.50 -7.07 5.86
N GLY A 270 0.73 -8.16 5.86
CA GLY A 270 0.10 -8.67 7.07
C GLY A 270 1.09 -9.16 8.14
N PHE A 271 0.75 -8.85 9.38
CA PHE A 271 1.40 -9.39 10.57
C PHE A 271 0.40 -10.09 11.46
N ARG A 272 0.93 -10.80 12.45
CA ARG A 272 0.20 -11.19 13.65
C ARG A 272 0.89 -10.55 14.86
N ALA A 273 0.14 -10.23 15.89
CA ALA A 273 0.68 -9.73 17.15
C ALA A 273 0.80 -10.86 18.17
N ASN A 274 1.88 -10.86 18.95
CA ASN A 274 2.08 -11.81 20.05
C ASN A 274 3.05 -11.22 21.08
N GLY A 275 3.20 -11.86 22.23
CA GLY A 275 4.05 -11.27 23.25
C GLY A 275 4.34 -12.18 24.43
N LEU A 276 4.08 -11.70 25.62
CA LEU A 276 4.51 -12.22 26.93
C LEU A 276 4.45 -13.75 27.08
N ARG A 277 3.38 -14.38 26.64
CA ARG A 277 3.19 -15.84 26.73
C ARG A 277 4.05 -16.63 25.76
N ASN A 278 4.66 -15.95 24.80
CA ASN A 278 5.44 -16.56 23.71
C ASN A 278 6.91 -16.14 23.71
N GLY A 279 7.43 -15.68 24.84
CA GLY A 279 8.86 -15.45 25.02
C GLY A 279 9.35 -14.06 24.66
N GLY A 280 8.59 -13.01 24.95
CA GLY A 280 9.07 -11.64 24.82
C GLY A 280 10.18 -11.29 25.83
N LEU A 281 11.02 -10.32 25.49
CA LEU A 281 12.13 -9.86 26.34
C LEU A 281 11.64 -8.87 27.40
N THR A 282 11.36 -9.36 28.62
CA THR A 282 10.81 -8.56 29.71
C THR A 282 11.85 -7.82 30.56
N THR A 283 13.14 -8.13 30.39
CA THR A 283 14.26 -7.51 31.13
C THR A 283 15.41 -7.16 30.15
N PRO A 284 15.20 -6.15 29.27
CA PRO A 284 16.20 -5.77 28.29
C PRO A 284 17.45 -5.19 28.95
N PRO A 285 18.67 -5.64 28.58
CA PRO A 285 19.91 -5.12 29.14
C PRO A 285 20.22 -3.70 28.63
N GLY A 286 20.32 -2.75 29.59
CA GLY A 286 20.57 -1.34 29.27
C GLY A 286 21.91 -1.07 28.59
N GLU A 287 22.95 -1.87 28.84
CA GLU A 287 24.25 -1.70 28.19
C GLU A 287 24.19 -1.95 26.68
N ALA A 288 23.44 -2.97 26.26
CA ALA A 288 23.34 -3.36 24.85
C ALA A 288 22.31 -2.52 24.07
N LEU A 289 21.14 -2.33 24.64
CA LEU A 289 20.02 -1.67 23.97
C LEU A 289 19.91 -0.17 24.27
N GLN A 290 20.67 0.33 25.27
CA GLN A 290 20.71 1.74 25.66
C GLN A 290 19.28 2.27 25.93
N THR A 291 18.89 3.36 25.30
CA THR A 291 17.55 3.96 25.45
C THR A 291 16.42 3.19 24.77
N LEU A 292 16.72 2.10 24.06
CA LEU A 292 15.73 1.15 23.53
C LEU A 292 15.42 0.02 24.52
N ALA A 293 16.13 -0.06 25.66
CA ALA A 293 15.92 -1.03 26.72
C ALA A 293 14.66 -0.69 27.53
N VAL A 294 13.52 -0.75 26.89
CA VAL A 294 12.20 -0.49 27.51
C VAL A 294 11.42 -1.80 27.52
N PRO A 295 11.17 -2.37 28.72
CA PRO A 295 10.54 -3.70 28.86
C PRO A 295 9.22 -3.81 28.11
N GLU A 296 8.42 -2.76 28.15
CA GLU A 296 7.11 -2.73 27.51
C GLU A 296 7.22 -2.83 25.97
N ALA A 297 8.25 -2.25 25.38
CA ALA A 297 8.47 -2.27 23.94
C ALA A 297 9.28 -3.48 23.45
N THR A 298 9.87 -4.28 24.35
CA THR A 298 10.65 -5.47 24.01
C THR A 298 9.95 -6.78 24.37
N ALA A 299 8.89 -6.72 25.21
CA ALA A 299 8.19 -7.88 25.72
C ALA A 299 7.22 -8.52 24.71
N ASP A 300 6.86 -7.83 23.68
CA ASP A 300 5.91 -8.28 22.68
C ASP A 300 6.38 -7.90 21.25
N PHE A 301 5.66 -8.37 20.24
CA PHE A 301 6.12 -8.27 18.87
C PHE A 301 5.03 -8.48 17.83
N PHE A 302 5.23 -7.93 16.66
CA PHE A 302 4.63 -8.39 15.41
C PHE A 302 5.46 -9.54 14.84
N TYR A 303 4.79 -10.49 14.17
CA TYR A 303 5.48 -11.58 13.49
C TYR A 303 4.78 -11.97 12.19
N THR A 304 5.55 -12.58 11.28
CA THR A 304 5.06 -13.16 10.04
C THR A 304 5.53 -14.60 9.88
N GLU A 305 4.72 -15.43 9.23
CA GLU A 305 4.97 -16.86 9.07
C GLU A 305 5.47 -17.22 7.66
N THR A 306 5.17 -16.40 6.66
CA THR A 306 5.38 -16.74 5.27
C THR A 306 6.68 -16.15 4.71
N ALA A 307 7.38 -16.94 3.87
CA ALA A 307 8.54 -16.44 3.15
C ALA A 307 8.13 -15.64 1.88
N ASP A 308 6.98 -16.02 1.31
CA ASP A 308 6.50 -15.49 0.03
C ASP A 308 5.65 -14.22 0.20
N ASP A 309 5.18 -13.94 1.43
CA ASP A 309 4.42 -12.74 1.77
C ASP A 309 4.99 -12.12 3.06
N PRO A 310 6.05 -11.32 2.95
CA PRO A 310 6.69 -10.69 4.10
C PRO A 310 5.75 -9.70 4.78
N GLY A 311 5.89 -9.56 6.09
CA GLY A 311 5.31 -8.43 6.79
C GLY A 311 5.92 -7.12 6.25
N ALA A 312 5.13 -6.08 6.11
CA ALA A 312 5.63 -4.81 5.62
C ALA A 312 5.02 -3.62 6.36
N LEU A 313 5.87 -2.66 6.70
CA LEU A 313 5.51 -1.38 7.30
C LEU A 313 5.89 -0.24 6.35
N VAL A 314 5.10 0.82 6.31
CA VAL A 314 5.39 2.01 5.52
C VAL A 314 5.39 3.25 6.41
N TRP A 315 6.52 3.91 6.50
CA TRP A 315 6.61 5.28 7.00
C TRP A 315 6.13 6.23 5.92
N THR A 316 5.22 7.15 6.28
CA THR A 316 4.71 8.18 5.36
C THR A 316 4.79 9.57 6.00
N GLY A 317 4.61 10.64 5.20
CA GLY A 317 4.67 12.01 5.69
C GLY A 317 6.10 12.51 5.98
N LEU A 318 7.10 11.82 5.43
CA LEU A 318 8.50 12.21 5.49
C LEU A 318 8.81 13.29 4.45
N THR A 319 9.93 13.98 4.63
CA THR A 319 10.45 14.90 3.60
C THR A 319 11.00 14.08 2.43
N PRO A 320 10.49 14.24 1.20
CA PRO A 320 11.03 13.56 0.03
C PRO A 320 12.53 13.81 -0.14
N GLY A 321 13.29 12.76 -0.44
CA GLY A 321 14.74 12.83 -0.62
C GLY A 321 15.56 12.99 0.67
N ALA A 322 14.93 13.13 1.83
CA ALA A 322 15.64 13.19 3.10
C ALA A 322 16.20 11.81 3.48
N ARG A 323 17.38 11.82 4.07
CA ARG A 323 18.04 10.60 4.60
C ARG A 323 17.50 10.25 5.98
N HIS A 324 17.45 8.96 6.24
CA HIS A 324 16.95 8.41 7.51
C HIS A 324 17.84 7.27 7.99
N ILE A 325 17.79 7.05 9.29
CA ILE A 325 18.33 5.86 9.94
C ILE A 325 17.14 5.11 10.54
N VAL A 326 17.00 3.84 10.18
CA VAL A 326 16.00 2.95 10.75
C VAL A 326 16.67 1.96 11.68
N ARG A 327 16.19 1.88 12.93
CA ARG A 327 16.65 0.91 13.91
C ARG A 327 15.51 -0.06 14.22
N LEU A 328 15.81 -1.34 14.17
CA LEU A 328 14.84 -2.41 14.36
C LEU A 328 15.38 -3.38 15.42
N PHE A 329 14.52 -3.67 16.38
CA PHE A 329 14.81 -4.69 17.37
C PHE A 329 13.82 -5.83 17.25
N ALA A 330 14.35 -7.05 17.24
CA ALA A 330 13.58 -8.27 17.13
C ALA A 330 14.11 -9.35 18.06
N SER A 331 13.23 -9.88 18.90
CA SER A 331 13.56 -10.88 19.90
C SER A 331 12.38 -11.79 20.23
N ARG A 332 12.68 -13.06 20.45
CA ARG A 332 11.80 -14.02 21.08
C ARG A 332 12.60 -15.13 21.75
N ALA A 333 12.38 -15.37 23.01
CA ALA A 333 13.04 -16.46 23.73
C ALA A 333 12.38 -17.80 23.43
N THR A 334 13.10 -18.70 22.73
CA THR A 334 12.75 -20.11 22.59
C THR A 334 13.95 -20.91 22.09
N ASP A 335 14.14 -22.13 22.58
CA ASP A 335 15.17 -23.08 22.16
C ASP A 335 14.67 -24.09 21.11
N GLU A 336 13.39 -24.08 20.80
CA GLU A 336 12.77 -25.04 19.87
C GLU A 336 13.39 -25.00 18.47
N GLU A 337 13.80 -23.82 18.01
CA GLU A 337 14.28 -23.62 16.66
C GLU A 337 15.09 -22.33 16.56
N ARG A 338 16.20 -22.34 15.83
CA ARG A 338 16.89 -21.09 15.48
C ARG A 338 16.10 -20.35 14.42
N ARG A 339 15.94 -19.01 14.61
CA ARG A 339 15.20 -18.15 13.69
C ARG A 339 15.95 -16.87 13.43
N GLN A 340 15.99 -16.49 12.17
CA GLN A 340 16.62 -15.27 11.72
C GLN A 340 15.59 -14.39 10.98
N THR A 341 15.51 -13.13 11.38
CA THR A 341 14.72 -12.11 10.70
C THR A 341 15.62 -11.25 9.81
N GLY A 342 15.22 -11.05 8.58
CA GLY A 342 15.79 -10.08 7.66
C GLY A 342 14.89 -8.85 7.54
N PHE A 343 15.52 -7.70 7.46
CA PHE A 343 14.87 -6.42 7.22
C PHE A 343 15.40 -5.81 5.94
N THR A 344 14.53 -5.22 5.14
CA THR A 344 14.93 -4.47 3.96
C THR A 344 14.15 -3.17 3.88
N ALA A 345 14.87 -2.06 3.83
CA ALA A 345 14.29 -0.74 3.67
C ALA A 345 14.36 -0.29 2.21
N TYR A 346 13.24 0.19 1.70
CA TYR A 346 13.11 0.73 0.35
C TYR A 346 12.67 2.18 0.41
N GLY A 347 13.30 2.99 -0.43
CA GLY A 347 12.99 4.37 -0.64
C GLY A 347 13.50 4.80 -2.01
N SER A 348 14.12 5.97 -2.14
CA SER A 348 14.90 6.32 -3.31
C SER A 348 16.28 5.66 -3.25
N GLY A 349 16.75 5.10 -4.38
CA GLY A 349 18.04 4.42 -4.49
C GLY A 349 17.98 2.93 -4.19
N ASP A 350 19.14 2.32 -4.01
CA ASP A 350 19.26 0.89 -3.74
C ASP A 350 18.70 0.53 -2.36
N PRO A 351 18.03 -0.64 -2.24
CA PRO A 351 17.53 -1.12 -0.97
C PRO A 351 18.66 -1.36 0.05
N ILE A 352 18.40 -1.05 1.32
CA ILE A 352 19.34 -1.28 2.42
C ILE A 352 18.79 -2.43 3.27
N SER A 353 19.61 -3.47 3.47
CA SER A 353 19.18 -4.67 4.18
C SER A 353 20.07 -4.95 5.39
N GLY A 354 19.48 -5.62 6.37
CA GLY A 354 20.17 -6.18 7.53
C GLY A 354 19.41 -7.39 8.06
N GLU A 355 20.06 -8.18 8.91
CA GLU A 355 19.45 -9.37 9.50
C GLU A 355 19.92 -9.56 10.94
N VAL A 356 19.13 -10.28 11.73
CA VAL A 356 19.45 -10.58 13.13
C VAL A 356 18.91 -11.96 13.51
N TRP A 357 19.67 -12.69 14.31
CA TRP A 357 19.21 -13.88 14.98
C TRP A 357 18.25 -13.48 16.11
N THR A 358 17.00 -13.88 16.02
CA THR A 358 15.96 -13.45 16.95
C THR A 358 15.69 -14.46 18.05
N THR A 359 16.02 -15.74 17.81
CA THR A 359 15.77 -16.82 18.75
C THR A 359 16.62 -18.06 18.44
N GLY A 360 16.79 -18.92 19.43
CA GLY A 360 17.56 -20.17 19.42
C GLY A 360 18.50 -20.27 20.59
N ALA A 361 18.99 -21.47 20.90
CA ALA A 361 19.87 -21.71 22.03
C ALA A 361 21.07 -20.75 22.03
N ASP A 362 21.27 -20.06 23.13
CA ASP A 362 22.39 -19.13 23.37
C ASP A 362 22.53 -17.99 22.33
N VAL A 363 21.45 -17.54 21.71
CA VAL A 363 21.46 -16.38 20.79
C VAL A 363 21.77 -15.10 21.53
N GLY A 364 21.19 -14.92 22.70
CA GLY A 364 21.43 -13.78 23.58
C GLY A 364 22.64 -13.92 24.49
N THR A 365 22.69 -13.07 25.51
CA THR A 365 23.73 -13.07 26.52
C THR A 365 23.37 -14.01 27.69
N ALA A 366 24.39 -14.53 28.36
CA ALA A 366 24.25 -15.36 29.57
C ALA A 366 23.27 -16.53 29.45
N GLY A 367 23.15 -17.16 28.26
CA GLY A 367 22.27 -18.29 28.02
C GLY A 367 20.81 -17.92 27.74
N TYR A 368 20.56 -16.66 27.39
CA TYR A 368 19.22 -16.25 26.92
C TYR A 368 18.98 -16.72 25.48
N ASP A 369 17.84 -17.37 25.25
CA ASP A 369 17.51 -17.99 23.95
C ASP A 369 16.87 -17.02 22.95
N GLY A 370 16.88 -15.73 23.24
CA GLY A 370 16.42 -14.65 22.37
C GLY A 370 17.50 -13.62 22.12
N ASN A 371 17.26 -12.72 21.17
CA ASN A 371 18.13 -11.56 21.01
C ASN A 371 17.91 -10.56 22.16
N ASP A 372 18.96 -10.23 22.88
CA ASP A 372 18.96 -9.21 23.94
C ASP A 372 20.05 -8.14 23.78
N LYS A 373 20.75 -8.15 22.63
CA LYS A 373 21.98 -7.35 22.44
C LYS A 373 22.10 -6.66 21.08
N GLU A 374 21.40 -7.13 20.05
CA GLU A 374 21.59 -6.65 18.68
C GLU A 374 20.39 -5.83 18.21
N VAL A 375 20.68 -4.61 17.73
CA VAL A 375 19.75 -3.74 17.02
C VAL A 375 20.20 -3.67 15.57
N THR A 376 19.33 -4.06 14.65
CA THR A 376 19.63 -3.89 13.22
C THR A 376 19.50 -2.41 12.86
N VAL A 377 20.54 -1.87 12.22
CA VAL A 377 20.59 -0.46 11.81
C VAL A 377 20.67 -0.38 10.29
N LEU A 378 19.68 0.23 9.67
CA LEU A 378 19.63 0.54 8.24
C LEU A 378 19.90 2.04 8.08
N ASP A 379 21.16 2.40 7.82
CA ASP A 379 21.61 3.79 7.73
C ASP A 379 21.62 4.27 6.29
N GLY A 380 21.13 5.48 6.06
CA GLY A 380 21.15 6.16 4.77
C GLY A 380 19.94 5.87 3.89
N VAL A 381 18.87 5.31 4.44
CA VAL A 381 17.62 5.12 3.69
C VAL A 381 17.06 6.49 3.30
N THR A 382 16.89 6.70 2.00
CA THR A 382 16.36 7.98 1.49
C THR A 382 14.88 7.86 1.21
N ALA A 383 14.06 8.75 1.77
CA ALA A 383 12.63 8.78 1.48
C ALA A 383 12.38 8.99 -0.02
N ASP A 384 11.39 8.30 -0.55
CA ASP A 384 11.02 8.39 -1.95
C ASP A 384 10.39 9.77 -2.30
N PRO A 385 10.07 10.04 -3.59
CA PRO A 385 9.46 11.31 -3.99
C PRO A 385 8.11 11.62 -3.33
N TRP A 386 7.45 10.62 -2.74
CA TRP A 386 6.18 10.80 -2.00
C TRP A 386 6.38 10.91 -0.48
N GLY A 387 7.63 10.96 -0.02
CA GLY A 387 7.96 11.05 1.40
C GLY A 387 7.67 9.74 2.14
N GLN A 388 8.04 8.62 1.54
CA GLN A 388 7.79 7.30 2.15
C GLN A 388 9.06 6.46 2.21
N ILE A 389 9.07 5.51 3.16
CA ILE A 389 10.04 4.41 3.29
C ILE A 389 9.27 3.14 3.61
N VAL A 390 9.50 2.07 2.86
CA VAL A 390 8.95 0.72 3.18
C VAL A 390 9.99 -0.08 3.92
N ILE A 391 9.53 -0.81 4.91
CA ILE A 391 10.34 -1.78 5.66
C ILE A 391 9.68 -3.15 5.49
N ASP A 392 10.34 -4.04 4.77
CA ASP A 392 9.95 -5.45 4.73
C ASP A 392 10.58 -6.20 5.89
N VAL A 393 9.79 -7.07 6.51
CA VAL A 393 10.17 -7.97 7.60
C VAL A 393 10.05 -9.39 7.09
N GLN A 394 11.16 -10.07 6.87
CA GLN A 394 11.22 -11.35 6.18
C GLN A 394 11.79 -12.45 7.05
N ARG A 395 11.26 -13.63 6.93
CA ARG A 395 11.86 -14.85 7.45
C ARG A 395 13.09 -15.22 6.62
N ARG A 396 14.26 -15.30 7.25
CA ARG A 396 15.49 -15.81 6.64
C ARG A 396 15.69 -17.28 6.99
N GLU A 397 15.65 -17.60 8.27
CA GLU A 397 15.70 -18.99 8.75
C GLU A 397 14.61 -19.25 9.79
N GLY A 398 14.23 -20.54 9.94
CA GLY A 398 13.18 -20.98 10.84
C GLY A 398 11.76 -20.68 10.33
N ARG A 399 10.77 -20.72 11.23
CA ARG A 399 9.34 -20.62 10.84
C ARG A 399 8.80 -19.20 10.79
N PHE A 400 9.38 -18.27 11.56
CA PHE A 400 8.81 -16.94 11.79
C PHE A 400 9.87 -15.86 11.70
N ALA A 401 9.46 -14.66 11.32
CA ALA A 401 10.20 -13.41 11.49
C ALA A 401 9.49 -12.52 12.51
N TYR A 402 10.25 -11.74 13.28
CA TYR A 402 9.76 -10.92 14.39
C TYR A 402 10.17 -9.46 14.26
N LEU A 403 9.39 -8.57 14.87
CA LEU A 403 9.74 -7.17 15.09
C LEU A 403 9.03 -6.67 16.34
N ASN A 404 9.80 -6.29 17.37
CA ASN A 404 9.27 -5.79 18.64
C ASN A 404 9.08 -4.26 18.60
N LEU A 405 10.11 -3.56 18.16
CA LEU A 405 10.06 -2.11 18.07
C LEU A 405 10.81 -1.60 16.83
N ILE A 406 10.42 -0.42 16.38
CA ILE A 406 11.09 0.29 15.29
C ILE A 406 11.31 1.77 15.66
N GLU A 407 12.51 2.27 15.39
CA GLU A 407 12.83 3.69 15.48
C GLU A 407 13.22 4.24 14.10
N LEU A 408 12.64 5.37 13.73
CA LEU A 408 13.05 6.17 12.58
C LEU A 408 13.70 7.46 13.05
N GLU A 409 14.88 7.78 12.54
CA GLU A 409 15.58 9.05 12.76
C GLU A 409 15.75 9.78 11.44
N VAL A 410 15.45 11.07 11.42
CA VAL A 410 15.76 11.95 10.27
C VAL A 410 17.23 12.31 10.35
N ALA A 411 18.03 11.73 9.46
CA ALA A 411 19.49 11.93 9.43
C ALA A 411 19.86 13.32 8.85
N PRO A 412 21.05 13.80 9.17
CA PRO A 412 21.62 15.03 8.59
C PRO A 412 21.78 14.98 7.08
#